data_6785f17cc09d1c821bc307485d9b916a
#
_entry.id   6785f17cc09d1c821bc307485d9b916a
#
_cell.length_a   1.000
_cell.length_b   1.000
_cell.length_c   1.000
_cell.angle_alpha   90.00
_cell.angle_beta   90.00
_cell.angle_gamma   90.00
#
_symmetry.space_group_name_H-M   'P 1'
#
loop_
_entity.id
_entity.type
_entity.pdbx_description
1 polymer ?
#
loop_
_entity_poly.entity_id
_entity_poly.type
_entity_poly.pdbx_seq_one_letter_code
_entity_poly.pdbx_strand_id
1 'polypeptide(L)'
;MTPQTTAARVNPSDETIRLGPLAVRFLITGDDAGGSVAFFELSVPAAQRLPGPAHSHDHYDETIYGVEGMMTWTVNGQSIEVGVGQALCIPRGAVHRFDNHGSQDARALCLITPAAIGPEFFRESAEVLNAAPGGPPDRAKITEVMRRHGLTPAPPPQGTV
;
A
#
# COMPACT_ATOMS: atom_id res chain seq x y z
N MET A 1 13.30 -28.14 11.78
CA MET A 1 12.82 -26.88 12.37
C MET A 1 14.02 -25.95 12.50
N THR A 2 14.10 -24.92 11.66
CA THR A 2 15.12 -23.87 11.83
C THR A 2 14.74 -23.08 13.09
N PRO A 3 15.64 -22.85 14.04
CA PRO A 3 15.33 -22.08 15.22
C PRO A 3 14.93 -20.67 14.80
N GLN A 4 13.72 -20.26 15.14
CA GLN A 4 13.27 -18.89 15.00
C GLN A 4 14.22 -18.01 15.81
N THR A 5 14.92 -17.11 15.14
CA THR A 5 15.83 -16.18 15.80
C THR A 5 15.00 -15.26 16.69
N THR A 6 15.09 -15.41 17.98
CA THR A 6 14.39 -14.57 18.96
C THR A 6 15.06 -13.22 19.22
N ALA A 7 16.11 -12.90 18.45
CA ALA A 7 16.85 -11.65 18.60
C ALA A 7 16.08 -10.47 17.97
N ALA A 8 15.90 -9.42 18.74
CA ALA A 8 15.38 -8.15 18.24
C ALA A 8 16.35 -7.53 17.22
N ARG A 9 15.80 -7.01 16.13
CA ARG A 9 16.60 -6.39 15.05
C ARG A 9 15.94 -5.07 14.61
N VAL A 10 16.78 -4.11 14.25
CA VAL A 10 16.31 -2.84 13.65
C VAL A 10 16.22 -3.05 12.14
N ASN A 11 15.06 -2.73 11.57
CA ASN A 11 14.78 -2.86 10.13
C ASN A 11 15.33 -4.18 9.56
N PRO A 12 14.82 -5.34 10.04
CA PRO A 12 15.29 -6.65 9.56
C PRO A 12 15.12 -6.82 8.04
N SER A 13 14.15 -6.13 7.46
CA SER A 13 14.03 -5.89 6.03
C SER A 13 14.36 -4.43 5.73
N ASP A 14 14.94 -4.14 4.58
CA ASP A 14 15.26 -2.77 4.12
C ASP A 14 15.24 -2.73 2.59
N GLU A 15 14.15 -3.19 2.01
CA GLU A 15 13.94 -3.21 0.58
C GLU A 15 13.03 -2.06 0.15
N THR A 16 13.48 -1.28 -0.84
CA THR A 16 12.67 -0.25 -1.48
C THR A 16 12.21 -0.71 -2.85
N ILE A 17 10.90 -0.69 -3.07
CA ILE A 17 10.25 -1.05 -4.33
C ILE A 17 9.61 0.20 -4.91
N ARG A 18 9.90 0.49 -6.18
CA ARG A 18 9.35 1.66 -6.89
C ARG A 18 8.17 1.25 -7.76
N LEU A 19 7.05 1.96 -7.58
CA LEU A 19 5.79 1.79 -8.31
C LEU A 19 5.53 3.09 -9.08
N GLY A 20 6.14 3.22 -10.27
CA GLY A 20 6.17 4.50 -10.96
C GLY A 20 6.85 5.57 -10.11
N PRO A 21 6.19 6.70 -9.82
CA PRO A 21 6.76 7.76 -8.97
C PRO A 21 6.71 7.44 -7.46
N LEU A 22 5.93 6.46 -7.04
CA LEU A 22 5.79 6.07 -5.65
C LEU A 22 6.92 5.14 -5.21
N ALA A 23 7.18 5.10 -3.91
CA ALA A 23 8.10 4.14 -3.32
C ALA A 23 7.49 3.49 -2.08
N VAL A 24 7.72 2.19 -1.94
CA VAL A 24 7.39 1.40 -0.75
C VAL A 24 8.69 0.82 -0.20
N ARG A 25 9.00 1.14 1.04
CA ARG A 25 10.18 0.62 1.74
C ARG A 25 9.74 -0.27 2.89
N PHE A 26 10.01 -1.56 2.78
CA PHE A 26 9.72 -2.51 3.86
C PHE A 26 10.73 -2.37 4.99
N LEU A 27 10.23 -2.31 6.21
CA LEU A 27 11.00 -2.27 7.45
C LEU A 27 10.89 -3.61 8.18
N ILE A 28 9.70 -4.20 8.21
CA ILE A 28 9.40 -5.49 8.82
C ILE A 28 8.47 -6.25 7.87
N THR A 29 8.84 -7.46 7.52
CA THR A 29 7.98 -8.38 6.75
C THR A 29 7.25 -9.35 7.69
N GLY A 30 6.26 -10.06 7.15
CA GLY A 30 5.58 -11.12 7.88
C GLY A 30 6.54 -12.22 8.37
N ASP A 31 7.56 -12.54 7.60
CA ASP A 31 8.57 -13.53 8.00
C ASP A 31 9.39 -13.06 9.20
N ASP A 32 9.71 -11.77 9.28
CA ASP A 32 10.41 -11.19 10.42
C ASP A 32 9.60 -11.22 11.71
N ALA A 33 8.27 -11.11 11.59
CA ALA A 33 7.33 -10.95 12.71
C ALA A 33 6.46 -12.18 12.98
N GLY A 34 6.80 -13.33 12.40
CA GLY A 34 6.02 -14.57 12.58
C GLY A 34 4.58 -14.47 12.08
N GLY A 35 4.33 -13.66 11.05
CA GLY A 35 3.03 -13.47 10.42
C GLY A 35 2.11 -12.46 11.09
N SER A 36 2.52 -11.81 12.18
CA SER A 36 1.66 -10.91 12.95
C SER A 36 1.49 -9.53 12.32
N VAL A 37 2.53 -9.00 11.72
CA VAL A 37 2.55 -7.66 11.13
C VAL A 37 3.52 -7.56 9.97
N ALA A 38 3.16 -6.83 8.94
CA ALA A 38 4.10 -6.26 7.98
C ALA A 38 4.09 -4.74 8.14
N PHE A 39 5.25 -4.11 8.02
CA PHE A 39 5.42 -2.70 8.28
C PHE A 39 6.29 -2.06 7.21
N PHE A 40 5.75 -1.07 6.52
CA PHE A 40 6.46 -0.38 5.44
C PHE A 40 6.17 1.12 5.43
N GLU A 41 7.08 1.84 4.83
CA GLU A 41 6.97 3.26 4.56
C GLU A 41 6.48 3.46 3.13
N LEU A 42 5.44 4.27 2.95
CA LEU A 42 4.88 4.67 1.67
C LEU A 42 5.26 6.13 1.40
N SER A 43 5.92 6.37 0.27
CA SER A 43 6.26 7.71 -0.20
C SER A 43 5.47 8.05 -1.46
N VAL A 44 4.72 9.14 -1.41
CA VAL A 44 3.87 9.62 -2.51
C VAL A 44 4.27 11.05 -2.85
N PRO A 45 4.96 11.27 -3.98
CA PRO A 45 5.35 12.61 -4.39
C PRO A 45 4.15 13.54 -4.59
N ALA A 46 4.41 14.85 -4.60
CA ALA A 46 3.40 15.88 -4.85
C ALA A 46 2.59 15.58 -6.11
N ALA A 47 1.30 15.79 -6.03
CA ALA A 47 0.33 15.60 -7.11
C ALA A 47 0.25 14.15 -7.67
N GLN A 48 0.76 13.16 -6.95
CA GLN A 48 0.67 11.75 -7.33
C GLN A 48 -0.45 11.03 -6.55
N ARG A 49 -0.83 9.86 -7.05
CA ARG A 49 -1.90 9.03 -6.49
C ARG A 49 -1.58 7.55 -6.65
N LEU A 50 -2.38 6.70 -6.01
CA LEU A 50 -2.34 5.26 -6.24
C LEU A 50 -2.44 4.96 -7.74
N PRO A 51 -1.43 4.33 -8.35
CA PRO A 51 -1.43 4.08 -9.80
C PRO A 51 -2.35 2.93 -10.22
N GLY A 52 -2.84 2.14 -9.27
CA GLY A 52 -3.78 1.03 -9.48
C GLY A 52 -5.23 1.39 -9.14
N PRO A 53 -6.17 0.43 -9.27
CA PRO A 53 -7.55 0.63 -8.87
C PRO A 53 -7.69 0.76 -7.36
N ALA A 54 -8.77 1.42 -6.92
CA ALA A 54 -9.23 1.29 -5.54
C ALA A 54 -9.52 -0.18 -5.24
N HIS A 55 -9.33 -0.61 -4.01
CA HIS A 55 -9.47 -2.01 -3.62
C HIS A 55 -9.85 -2.15 -2.15
N SER A 56 -10.26 -3.34 -1.77
CA SER A 56 -10.39 -3.76 -0.38
C SER A 56 -9.41 -4.89 -0.07
N HIS A 57 -9.07 -5.04 1.20
CA HIS A 57 -8.29 -6.16 1.70
C HIS A 57 -9.23 -7.23 2.23
N ASP A 58 -9.03 -8.49 1.83
CA ASP A 58 -9.98 -9.55 2.12
C ASP A 58 -9.82 -10.10 3.55
N HIS A 59 -8.59 -10.18 4.05
CA HIS A 59 -8.27 -10.91 5.29
C HIS A 59 -7.40 -10.15 6.28
N TYR A 60 -7.17 -8.85 6.08
CA TYR A 60 -6.29 -8.06 6.94
C TYR A 60 -6.73 -6.60 7.00
N ASP A 61 -6.34 -5.96 8.08
CA ASP A 61 -6.56 -4.53 8.30
C ASP A 61 -5.30 -3.76 7.93
N GLU A 62 -5.46 -2.50 7.55
CA GLU A 62 -4.35 -1.60 7.29
C GLU A 62 -4.44 -0.40 8.22
N THR A 63 -3.35 -0.08 8.90
CA THR A 63 -3.23 1.11 9.73
C THR A 63 -2.20 2.04 9.12
N ILE A 64 -2.58 3.30 8.95
CA ILE A 64 -1.76 4.34 8.35
C ILE A 64 -1.38 5.36 9.43
N TYR A 65 -0.13 5.78 9.46
CA TYR A 65 0.34 6.86 10.31
C TYR A 65 1.10 7.90 9.48
N GLY A 66 0.64 9.14 9.50
CA GLY A 66 1.26 10.23 8.74
C GLY A 66 2.60 10.67 9.33
N VAL A 67 3.64 10.72 8.50
CA VAL A 67 5.01 11.10 8.87
C VAL A 67 5.42 12.44 8.27
N GLU A 68 5.01 12.69 7.03
CA GLU A 68 5.37 13.89 6.28
C GLU A 68 4.26 14.25 5.30
N GLY A 69 4.00 15.54 5.12
CA GLY A 69 2.98 16.01 4.20
C GLY A 69 1.56 15.64 4.61
N MET A 70 0.67 15.65 3.62
CA MET A 70 -0.75 15.34 3.77
C MET A 70 -1.17 14.39 2.67
N MET A 71 -1.85 13.31 3.03
CA MET A 71 -2.50 12.41 2.06
C MET A 71 -4.00 12.38 2.27
N THR A 72 -4.74 12.30 1.18
CA THR A 72 -6.18 12.08 1.18
C THR A 72 -6.46 10.61 0.91
N TRP A 73 -7.09 9.95 1.86
CA TRP A 73 -7.58 8.58 1.73
C TRP A 73 -9.06 8.60 1.45
N THR A 74 -9.49 7.96 0.38
CA THR A 74 -10.91 7.74 0.11
C THR A 74 -11.26 6.35 0.60
N VAL A 75 -12.10 6.26 1.62
CA VAL A 75 -12.53 4.98 2.25
C VAL A 75 -14.05 4.88 2.15
N ASN A 76 -14.55 3.86 1.47
CA ASN A 76 -15.99 3.68 1.21
C ASN A 76 -16.67 4.97 0.67
N GLY A 77 -15.98 5.69 -0.22
CA GLY A 77 -16.46 6.92 -0.82
C GLY A 77 -16.30 8.18 0.02
N GLN A 78 -15.80 8.09 1.24
CA GLN A 78 -15.51 9.26 2.09
C GLN A 78 -14.04 9.66 1.99
N SER A 79 -13.80 10.95 1.78
CA SER A 79 -12.44 11.52 1.78
C SER A 79 -11.99 11.84 3.21
N ILE A 80 -10.84 11.33 3.58
CA ILE A 80 -10.23 11.49 4.91
C ILE A 80 -8.81 11.98 4.72
N GLU A 81 -8.50 13.15 5.26
CA GLU A 81 -7.14 13.69 5.25
C GLU A 81 -6.34 13.13 6.42
N VAL A 82 -5.14 12.66 6.14
CA VAL A 82 -4.19 12.16 7.15
C VAL A 82 -2.89 12.93 7.03
N GLY A 83 -2.65 13.77 8.02
CA GLY A 83 -1.43 14.56 8.14
C GLY A 83 -0.46 13.98 9.17
N VAL A 84 0.60 14.73 9.44
CA VAL A 84 1.66 14.33 10.38
C VAL A 84 1.08 14.06 11.77
N GLY A 85 1.41 12.92 12.35
CA GLY A 85 0.99 12.53 13.70
C GLY A 85 -0.43 11.98 13.78
N GLN A 86 -1.13 11.87 12.65
CA GLN A 86 -2.49 11.31 12.61
C GLN A 86 -2.47 9.86 12.15
N ALA A 87 -3.38 9.06 12.68
CA ALA A 87 -3.52 7.64 12.32
C ALA A 87 -4.91 7.36 11.77
N LEU A 88 -4.97 6.49 10.75
CA LEU A 88 -6.19 6.00 10.14
C LEU A 88 -6.20 4.47 10.18
N CYS A 89 -7.28 3.87 10.66
CA CYS A 89 -7.49 2.43 10.55
C CYS A 89 -8.46 2.14 9.40
N ILE A 90 -8.02 1.32 8.45
CA ILE A 90 -8.83 0.84 7.33
C ILE A 90 -9.12 -0.63 7.60
N PRO A 91 -10.35 -0.99 8.02
CA PRO A 91 -10.69 -2.37 8.30
C PRO A 91 -10.77 -3.19 7.00
N ARG A 92 -10.54 -4.49 7.11
CA ARG A 92 -10.76 -5.42 6.01
C ARG A 92 -12.15 -5.25 5.41
N GLY A 93 -12.24 -5.36 4.09
CA GLY A 93 -13.49 -5.16 3.34
C GLY A 93 -13.81 -3.71 2.98
N ALA A 94 -13.16 -2.72 3.59
CA ALA A 94 -13.36 -1.33 3.23
C ALA A 94 -12.62 -0.98 1.93
N VAL A 95 -13.37 -0.51 0.93
CA VAL A 95 -12.79 -0.09 -0.36
C VAL A 95 -12.07 1.24 -0.19
N HIS A 96 -10.81 1.31 -0.57
CA HIS A 96 -10.00 2.50 -0.37
C HIS A 96 -8.98 2.76 -1.49
N ARG A 97 -8.54 4.00 -1.52
CA ARG A 97 -7.44 4.50 -2.35
C ARG A 97 -6.82 5.71 -1.66
N PHE A 98 -5.65 6.14 -2.13
CA PHE A 98 -5.00 7.36 -1.63
C PHE A 98 -4.59 8.28 -2.79
N ASP A 99 -4.54 9.57 -2.47
CA ASP A 99 -4.09 10.66 -3.34
C ASP A 99 -3.26 11.66 -2.53
N ASN A 100 -2.20 12.19 -3.15
CA ASN A 100 -1.52 13.38 -2.64
C ASN A 100 -1.92 14.56 -3.53
N HIS A 101 -2.86 15.36 -3.08
CA HIS A 101 -3.32 16.56 -3.79
C HIS A 101 -2.45 17.80 -3.52
N GLY A 102 -1.47 17.66 -2.64
CA GLY A 102 -0.61 18.76 -2.21
C GLY A 102 0.52 19.09 -3.18
N SER A 103 1.23 20.15 -2.86
CA SER A 103 2.43 20.61 -3.57
C SER A 103 3.73 20.09 -2.94
N GLN A 104 3.63 19.30 -1.88
CA GLN A 104 4.75 18.68 -1.18
C GLN A 104 4.63 17.16 -1.21
N ASP A 105 5.75 16.49 -1.12
CA ASP A 105 5.80 15.05 -0.97
C ASP A 105 5.15 14.64 0.36
N ALA A 106 4.50 13.48 0.37
CA ALA A 106 3.90 12.91 1.54
C ALA A 106 4.49 11.53 1.83
N ARG A 107 4.59 11.22 3.11
CA ARG A 107 5.10 9.94 3.59
C ARG A 107 4.28 9.45 4.77
N ALA A 108 3.96 8.17 4.73
CA ALA A 108 3.22 7.50 5.79
C ALA A 108 3.83 6.14 6.12
N LEU A 109 3.62 5.70 7.33
CA LEU A 109 3.89 4.32 7.74
C LEU A 109 2.60 3.51 7.58
N CYS A 110 2.73 2.31 7.02
CA CYS A 110 1.61 1.40 6.80
C CYS A 110 1.87 0.09 7.53
N LEU A 111 0.90 -0.35 8.34
CA LEU A 111 0.92 -1.61 9.06
C LEU A 111 -0.18 -2.51 8.51
N ILE A 112 0.19 -3.71 8.14
CA ILE A 112 -0.72 -4.77 7.68
C ILE A 112 -0.85 -5.81 8.79
N THR A 113 -2.05 -6.06 9.28
CA THR A 113 -2.30 -6.96 10.40
C THR A 113 -3.51 -7.89 10.14
N PRO A 114 -3.32 -9.22 10.12
CA PRO A 114 -2.04 -9.94 10.06
C PRO A 114 -1.26 -9.65 8.78
N ALA A 115 0.01 -10.06 8.73
CA ALA A 115 0.94 -9.80 7.63
C ALA A 115 0.61 -10.63 6.37
N ALA A 116 -0.56 -10.41 5.78
CA ALA A 116 -1.06 -11.17 4.64
C ALA A 116 -0.51 -10.69 3.27
N ILE A 117 0.11 -9.51 3.22
CA ILE A 117 0.88 -9.05 2.05
C ILE A 117 2.30 -8.68 2.47
N GLY A 118 3.21 -8.80 1.53
CA GLY A 118 4.62 -8.49 1.72
C GLY A 118 5.26 -7.88 0.47
N PRO A 119 6.60 -7.83 0.41
CA PRO A 119 7.34 -7.25 -0.71
C PRO A 119 6.98 -7.86 -2.07
N GLU A 120 6.62 -9.14 -2.11
CA GLU A 120 6.28 -9.84 -3.35
C GLU A 120 5.10 -9.21 -4.08
N PHE A 121 4.04 -8.85 -3.36
CA PHE A 121 2.90 -8.11 -3.94
C PHE A 121 3.35 -6.82 -4.63
N PHE A 122 4.20 -6.05 -3.98
CA PHE A 122 4.67 -4.78 -4.52
C PHE A 122 5.66 -4.96 -5.68
N ARG A 123 6.51 -6.00 -5.65
CA ARG A 123 7.40 -6.31 -6.77
C ARG A 123 6.60 -6.69 -8.01
N GLU A 124 5.63 -7.60 -7.89
CA GLU A 124 4.77 -7.99 -9.00
C GLU A 124 3.93 -6.81 -9.52
N SER A 125 3.39 -5.98 -8.63
CA SER A 125 2.69 -4.76 -9.01
C SER A 125 3.61 -3.78 -9.75
N ALA A 126 4.85 -3.63 -9.29
CA ALA A 126 5.84 -2.77 -9.93
C ALA A 126 6.17 -3.22 -11.35
N GLU A 127 6.29 -4.52 -11.60
CA GLU A 127 6.51 -5.06 -12.95
C GLU A 127 5.40 -4.64 -13.91
N VAL A 128 4.14 -4.72 -13.48
CA VAL A 128 2.99 -4.31 -14.30
C VAL A 128 2.95 -2.80 -14.50
N LEU A 129 3.12 -2.02 -13.43
CA LEU A 129 2.99 -0.57 -13.46
C LEU A 129 4.15 0.11 -14.19
N ASN A 130 5.36 -0.45 -14.10
CA ASN A 130 6.56 0.10 -14.72
C ASN A 130 6.76 -0.36 -16.18
N ALA A 131 5.98 -1.33 -16.65
CA ALA A 131 6.08 -1.85 -18.02
C ALA A 131 5.69 -0.84 -19.10
N ALA A 132 4.87 0.16 -18.76
CA ALA A 132 4.41 1.22 -19.66
C ALA A 132 4.63 2.60 -19.02
N PRO A 133 5.88 3.11 -18.97
CA PRO A 133 6.17 4.41 -18.36
C PRO A 133 5.36 5.53 -19.02
N GLY A 134 4.62 6.30 -18.21
CA GLY A 134 3.80 7.42 -18.69
C GLY A 134 2.49 7.03 -19.36
N GLY A 135 2.21 5.73 -19.52
CA GLY A 135 0.94 5.20 -20.01
C GLY A 135 0.03 4.66 -18.92
N PRO A 136 -1.24 4.35 -19.24
CA PRO A 136 -2.13 3.69 -18.28
C PRO A 136 -1.62 2.27 -18.00
N PRO A 137 -1.69 1.81 -16.72
CA PRO A 137 -1.29 0.45 -16.38
C PRO A 137 -2.24 -0.59 -17.02
N ASP A 138 -1.69 -1.77 -17.29
CA ASP A 138 -2.52 -2.92 -17.72
C ASP A 138 -3.44 -3.34 -16.58
N ARG A 139 -4.69 -2.91 -16.65
CA ARG A 139 -5.69 -3.13 -15.60
C ARG A 139 -5.98 -4.60 -15.36
N ALA A 140 -5.97 -5.42 -16.39
CA ALA A 140 -6.22 -6.85 -16.23
C ALA A 140 -5.11 -7.54 -15.45
N LYS A 141 -3.86 -7.21 -15.76
CA LYS A 141 -2.70 -7.76 -15.07
C LYS A 141 -2.61 -7.30 -13.61
N ILE A 142 -2.79 -6.00 -13.35
CA ILE A 142 -2.75 -5.50 -11.97
C ILE A 142 -3.89 -6.08 -11.12
N THR A 143 -5.08 -6.25 -11.69
CA THR A 143 -6.22 -6.89 -11.04
C THR A 143 -5.90 -8.34 -10.66
N GLU A 144 -5.22 -9.08 -11.53
CA GLU A 144 -4.82 -10.45 -11.25
C GLU A 144 -3.78 -10.53 -10.12
N VAL A 145 -2.78 -9.65 -10.13
CA VAL A 145 -1.80 -9.53 -9.03
C VAL A 145 -2.52 -9.26 -7.71
N MET A 146 -3.41 -8.29 -7.68
CA MET A 146 -4.20 -7.97 -6.48
C MET A 146 -4.95 -9.20 -5.95
N ARG A 147 -5.67 -9.91 -6.79
CA ARG A 147 -6.46 -11.08 -6.37
C ARG A 147 -5.60 -12.20 -5.78
N ARG A 148 -4.45 -12.46 -6.36
CA ARG A 148 -3.52 -13.48 -5.83
C ARG A 148 -3.02 -13.17 -4.42
N HIS A 149 -2.96 -11.89 -4.07
CA HIS A 149 -2.49 -11.43 -2.76
C HIS A 149 -3.61 -11.00 -1.79
N GLY A 150 -4.86 -11.39 -2.06
CA GLY A 150 -5.98 -11.14 -1.16
C GLY A 150 -6.52 -9.71 -1.18
N LEU A 151 -6.33 -8.99 -2.31
CA LEU A 151 -6.97 -7.71 -2.56
C LEU A 151 -8.10 -7.89 -3.57
N THR A 152 -9.25 -7.27 -3.30
CA THR A 152 -10.38 -7.22 -4.23
C THR A 152 -10.42 -5.85 -4.91
N PRO A 153 -10.09 -5.76 -6.21
CA PRO A 153 -10.18 -4.50 -6.94
C PRO A 153 -11.62 -4.03 -7.04
N ALA A 154 -11.85 -2.74 -6.81
CA ALA A 154 -13.14 -2.14 -7.05
C ALA A 154 -13.43 -2.07 -8.57
N PRO A 155 -14.70 -2.17 -8.99
CA PRO A 155 -15.07 -1.96 -10.37
C PRO A 155 -14.69 -0.54 -10.83
N PRO A 156 -14.46 -0.33 -12.14
CA PRO A 156 -14.26 1.02 -12.66
C PRO A 156 -15.43 1.91 -12.28
N PRO A 157 -15.19 3.23 -12.04
CA PRO A 157 -16.29 4.16 -11.89
C PRO A 157 -17.24 4.01 -13.07
N GLN A 158 -18.52 3.79 -12.80
CA GLN A 158 -19.53 3.80 -13.87
C GLN A 158 -19.56 5.23 -14.40
N GLY A 159 -19.22 5.39 -15.69
CA GLY A 159 -19.35 6.67 -16.35
C GLY A 159 -20.78 7.16 -16.21
N THR A 160 -20.95 8.34 -15.67
CA THR A 160 -22.22 9.11 -15.80
C THR A 160 -22.47 9.28 -17.29
N VAL A 161 -23.50 8.59 -17.80
CA VAL A 161 -24.07 8.81 -19.14
C VAL A 161 -24.69 10.20 -19.20
#